data_512cffa8f5d15e082242d188d63d7ba8
#
_entry.id   512cffa8f5d15e082242d188d63d7ba8
#
_cell.length_a   1.000
_cell.length_b   1.000
_cell.length_c   1.000
_cell.angle_alpha   90.00
_cell.angle_beta   90.00
_cell.angle_gamma   90.00
#
_symmetry.space_group_name_H-M   'P 1'
#
loop_
_entity.id
_entity.type
_entity.pdbx_description
1 polymer ?
#
loop_
_entity_poly.entity_id
_entity_poly.type
_entity_poly.pdbx_seq_one_letter_code
_entity_poly.pdbx_strand_id
1 'polypeptide(L)'
;MKNMKKGLFSIAVPAFFAAAVLISCTKEKPLTSESNEVVTTKDGNQYVLDTLNSRVEWKGYKIFKSENTGHFGTIKFESGDVTVKDGKLKSGKFVADMNSLTSEDLKNDAEQLDKLNGHLKSGDFFEVEKFPTASYEITKVAPSAEGDYNTTLDGNLTVKGITKPVQFKANVAVKNGEVSIKTEPKDIKREDFGVKFQAPAENGVIKDEVTLQINVKALEKK
;
A
#
# COMPACT_ATOMS: atom_id res chain seq x y z
N MET A 1 -36.17 -19.96 -83.60
CA MET A 1 -36.34 -19.49 -82.19
C MET A 1 -35.28 -20.23 -81.41
N LYS A 2 -34.31 -19.45 -80.92
CA LYS A 2 -33.02 -19.86 -80.40
C LYS A 2 -32.99 -20.10 -78.95
N ASN A 3 -32.65 -21.31 -78.49
CA ASN A 3 -32.39 -21.64 -77.10
C ASN A 3 -30.90 -21.37 -76.82
N MET A 4 -30.62 -20.47 -75.88
CA MET A 4 -29.32 -20.25 -75.34
C MET A 4 -29.10 -21.09 -74.10
N LYS A 5 -28.12 -22.01 -74.13
CA LYS A 5 -27.63 -22.79 -73.01
C LYS A 5 -26.63 -21.96 -72.21
N LYS A 6 -26.89 -21.78 -70.91
CA LYS A 6 -25.97 -21.15 -69.98
C LYS A 6 -24.99 -22.23 -69.45
N GLY A 7 -23.70 -22.03 -69.73
CA GLY A 7 -22.62 -22.84 -69.13
C GLY A 7 -22.36 -22.44 -67.72
N LEU A 8 -22.26 -23.44 -66.82
CA LEU A 8 -21.88 -23.33 -65.42
C LEU A 8 -20.36 -23.44 -65.31
N PHE A 9 -19.68 -22.36 -64.99
CA PHE A 9 -18.25 -22.43 -64.67
C PHE A 9 -18.11 -22.71 -63.18
N SER A 10 -17.55 -23.91 -62.87
CA SER A 10 -17.19 -24.30 -61.50
C SER A 10 -15.81 -23.78 -61.17
N ILE A 11 -15.71 -22.81 -60.26
CA ILE A 11 -14.42 -22.31 -59.75
C ILE A 11 -14.14 -23.08 -58.47
N ALA A 12 -13.10 -23.93 -58.53
CA ALA A 12 -12.55 -24.59 -57.36
C ALA A 12 -11.65 -23.58 -56.56
N VAL A 13 -12.03 -23.27 -55.34
CA VAL A 13 -11.25 -22.48 -54.43
C VAL A 13 -10.40 -23.40 -53.54
N PRO A 14 -9.06 -23.29 -53.51
CA PRO A 14 -8.26 -24.07 -52.59
C PRO A 14 -8.40 -23.51 -51.18
N ALA A 15 -8.79 -24.35 -50.24
CA ALA A 15 -8.82 -24.01 -48.81
C ALA A 15 -7.40 -23.94 -48.27
N PHE A 16 -6.92 -22.71 -47.98
CA PHE A 16 -5.74 -22.50 -47.20
C PHE A 16 -6.07 -22.71 -45.72
N PHE A 17 -5.58 -23.76 -45.12
CA PHE A 17 -5.59 -23.97 -43.67
C PHE A 17 -4.51 -23.07 -43.09
N ALA A 18 -4.90 -21.89 -42.58
CA ALA A 18 -4.05 -21.07 -41.75
C ALA A 18 -4.10 -21.61 -40.31
N ALA A 19 -3.04 -22.30 -39.90
CA ALA A 19 -2.84 -22.70 -38.51
C ALA A 19 -2.61 -21.42 -37.67
N ALA A 20 -3.64 -20.96 -37.00
CA ALA A 20 -3.52 -19.90 -36.02
C ALA A 20 -2.78 -20.43 -34.77
N VAL A 21 -1.49 -20.10 -34.66
CA VAL A 21 -0.74 -20.30 -33.42
C VAL A 21 -1.28 -19.28 -32.42
N LEU A 22 -2.12 -19.75 -31.50
CA LEU A 22 -2.54 -18.93 -30.34
C LEU A 22 -1.35 -18.81 -29.38
N ILE A 23 -0.55 -17.78 -29.57
CA ILE A 23 0.39 -17.33 -28.54
C ILE A 23 -0.46 -16.75 -27.41
N SER A 24 -0.71 -17.57 -26.39
CA SER A 24 -1.30 -17.13 -25.14
C SER A 24 -0.26 -16.29 -24.39
N CYS A 25 -0.16 -15.00 -24.72
CA CYS A 25 0.47 -14.05 -23.84
C CYS A 25 -0.47 -13.86 -22.65
N THR A 26 -0.18 -14.49 -21.53
CA THR A 26 -0.73 -14.10 -20.24
C THR A 26 -0.22 -12.69 -19.94
N LYS A 27 -0.98 -11.68 -20.39
CA LYS A 27 -0.77 -10.30 -19.96
C LYS A 27 -1.10 -10.26 -18.48
N GLU A 28 -0.07 -10.10 -17.64
CA GLU A 28 -0.31 -9.68 -16.25
C GLU A 28 -1.21 -8.44 -16.28
N LYS A 29 -2.31 -8.51 -15.54
CA LYS A 29 -3.23 -7.38 -15.43
C LYS A 29 -2.45 -6.22 -14.77
N PRO A 30 -2.42 -5.02 -15.37
CA PRO A 30 -1.75 -3.88 -14.73
C PRO A 30 -2.35 -3.65 -13.35
N LEU A 31 -1.50 -3.42 -12.35
CA LEU A 31 -1.94 -2.99 -11.04
C LEU A 31 -2.61 -1.63 -11.17
N THR A 32 -3.90 -1.58 -10.85
CA THR A 32 -4.69 -0.35 -10.88
C THR A 32 -4.87 0.18 -9.48
N SER A 33 -4.80 1.50 -9.33
CA SER A 33 -5.23 2.16 -8.11
C SER A 33 -6.73 2.01 -7.93
N GLU A 34 -7.14 1.71 -6.72
CA GLU A 34 -8.52 1.68 -6.27
C GLU A 34 -8.60 2.62 -5.07
N SER A 35 -9.58 3.51 -5.03
CA SER A 35 -9.70 4.46 -3.92
C SER A 35 -11.16 4.65 -3.54
N ASN A 36 -11.40 4.82 -2.23
CA ASN A 36 -12.67 5.28 -1.72
C ASN A 36 -12.77 6.80 -1.89
N GLU A 37 -13.98 7.31 -2.01
CA GLU A 37 -14.22 8.77 -2.00
C GLU A 37 -13.75 9.35 -0.67
N VAL A 38 -12.96 10.43 -0.73
CA VAL A 38 -12.46 11.12 0.45
C VAL A 38 -13.48 12.17 0.89
N VAL A 39 -14.06 11.98 2.05
CA VAL A 39 -14.91 13.00 2.68
C VAL A 39 -14.00 13.92 3.50
N THR A 40 -13.37 14.89 2.82
CA THR A 40 -12.64 15.95 3.52
C THR A 40 -13.65 16.92 4.14
N THR A 41 -13.73 16.90 5.47
CA THR A 41 -14.44 17.97 6.19
C THR A 41 -13.42 18.95 6.74
N LYS A 42 -13.60 20.23 6.42
CA LYS A 42 -12.89 21.33 7.07
C LYS A 42 -13.67 21.90 8.26
N ASP A 43 -14.85 21.33 8.53
CA ASP A 43 -15.71 21.73 9.63
C ASP A 43 -15.25 21.06 10.92
N GLY A 44 -14.51 21.80 11.72
CA GLY A 44 -13.93 21.36 12.99
C GLY A 44 -12.55 21.98 13.27
N ASN A 45 -12.00 21.67 14.43
CA ASN A 45 -10.68 22.11 14.83
C ASN A 45 -9.61 21.33 14.08
N GLN A 46 -8.60 22.02 13.58
CA GLN A 46 -7.48 21.45 12.86
C GLN A 46 -6.33 21.14 13.81
N TYR A 47 -5.75 19.96 13.65
CA TYR A 47 -4.57 19.51 14.39
C TYR A 47 -3.47 19.16 13.39
N VAL A 48 -2.25 19.57 13.70
CA VAL A 48 -1.06 19.29 12.88
C VAL A 48 -0.27 18.15 13.51
N LEU A 49 0.20 17.26 12.69
CA LEU A 49 1.00 16.11 13.11
C LEU A 49 2.29 16.55 13.80
N ASP A 50 2.55 16.01 14.98
CA ASP A 50 3.86 16.04 15.64
C ASP A 50 4.74 14.96 15.01
N THR A 51 5.52 15.33 14.00
CA THR A 51 6.35 14.42 13.23
C THR A 51 7.48 13.77 14.05
N LEU A 52 7.89 14.40 15.16
CA LEU A 52 8.92 13.87 16.04
C LEU A 52 8.41 12.71 16.91
N ASN A 53 7.12 12.75 17.26
CA ASN A 53 6.48 11.77 18.13
C ASN A 53 5.50 10.85 17.38
N SER A 54 5.55 10.86 16.04
CA SER A 54 4.72 10.04 15.19
C SER A 54 5.57 9.18 14.25
N ARG A 55 5.12 7.96 13.96
CA ARG A 55 5.82 7.04 13.06
C ARG A 55 4.90 5.95 12.52
N VAL A 56 5.32 5.34 11.44
CA VAL A 56 4.86 4.03 11.01
C VAL A 56 5.86 2.99 11.50
N GLU A 57 5.38 1.93 12.12
CA GLU A 57 6.15 0.72 12.43
C GLU A 57 5.85 -0.32 11.36
N TRP A 58 6.88 -0.99 10.87
CA TRP A 58 6.74 -2.03 9.84
C TRP A 58 7.46 -3.31 10.24
N LYS A 59 6.94 -4.46 9.76
CA LYS A 59 7.59 -5.75 9.90
C LYS A 59 7.39 -6.56 8.61
N GLY A 60 8.49 -6.94 7.97
CA GLY A 60 8.53 -7.84 6.83
C GLY A 60 8.99 -9.22 7.23
N TYR A 61 8.57 -10.25 6.49
CA TYR A 61 8.82 -11.65 6.84
C TYR A 61 9.50 -12.41 5.71
N LYS A 62 10.32 -13.36 6.10
CA LYS A 62 11.03 -14.27 5.20
C LYS A 62 11.01 -15.68 5.78
N ILE A 63 10.76 -16.68 4.94
CA ILE A 63 10.87 -18.09 5.30
C ILE A 63 12.19 -18.61 4.73
N PHE A 64 13.05 -19.11 5.60
CA PHE A 64 14.30 -19.74 5.21
C PHE A 64 14.47 -21.06 5.98
N LYS A 65 14.65 -22.18 5.26
CA LYS A 65 14.79 -23.54 5.85
C LYS A 65 13.72 -23.86 6.91
N SER A 66 12.46 -23.51 6.63
CA SER A 66 11.31 -23.66 7.53
C SER A 66 11.30 -22.72 8.76
N GLU A 67 12.27 -21.84 8.90
CA GLU A 67 12.27 -20.81 9.93
C GLU A 67 11.61 -19.53 9.42
N ASN A 68 10.74 -18.96 10.25
CA ASN A 68 10.09 -17.68 9.97
C ASN A 68 10.95 -16.56 10.57
N THR A 69 11.73 -15.92 9.74
CA THR A 69 12.57 -14.77 10.09
C THR A 69 11.97 -13.49 9.53
N GLY A 70 12.52 -12.34 9.86
CA GLY A 70 12.06 -11.07 9.29
C GLY A 70 12.82 -9.90 9.88
N HIS A 71 12.59 -8.76 9.28
CA HIS A 71 13.11 -7.47 9.72
C HIS A 71 11.97 -6.58 10.15
N PHE A 72 12.23 -5.67 11.07
CA PHE A 72 11.28 -4.67 11.50
C PHE A 72 11.97 -3.31 11.67
N GLY A 73 11.17 -2.26 11.59
CA GLY A 73 11.73 -0.93 11.72
C GLY A 73 10.65 0.15 11.68
N THR A 74 11.08 1.34 11.33
CA THR A 74 10.23 2.53 11.35
C THR A 74 10.35 3.35 10.08
N ILE A 75 9.31 4.16 9.83
CA ILE A 75 9.29 5.22 8.83
C ILE A 75 8.73 6.47 9.54
N LYS A 76 9.42 7.61 9.40
CA LYS A 76 8.97 8.89 9.95
C LYS A 76 7.92 9.51 9.05
N PHE A 77 7.08 10.36 9.62
CA PHE A 77 6.20 11.19 8.83
C PHE A 77 6.89 12.48 8.40
N GLU A 78 6.63 12.88 7.15
CA GLU A 78 6.97 14.21 6.63
C GLU A 78 5.96 15.24 7.09
N SER A 79 4.66 14.91 7.00
CA SER A 79 3.58 15.82 7.33
C SER A 79 2.28 15.07 7.64
N GLY A 80 1.30 15.78 8.18
CA GLY A 80 -0.03 15.29 8.36
C GLY A 80 -0.92 16.26 9.11
N ASP A 81 -2.21 16.05 8.97
CA ASP A 81 -3.24 16.79 9.69
C ASP A 81 -4.44 15.91 10.00
N VAL A 82 -5.19 16.29 11.01
CA VAL A 82 -6.48 15.70 11.34
C VAL A 82 -7.49 16.78 11.67
N THR A 83 -8.77 16.51 11.38
CA THR A 83 -9.89 17.36 11.76
C THR A 83 -10.68 16.71 12.88
N VAL A 84 -10.96 17.48 13.92
CA VAL A 84 -11.78 17.07 15.07
C VAL A 84 -12.99 17.97 15.17
N LYS A 85 -14.18 17.39 15.32
CA LYS A 85 -15.43 18.11 15.59
C LYS A 85 -16.16 17.42 16.74
N ASP A 86 -16.61 18.20 17.71
CA ASP A 86 -17.34 17.73 18.92
C ASP A 86 -16.54 16.64 19.68
N GLY A 87 -15.20 16.86 19.81
CA GLY A 87 -14.31 15.92 20.48
C GLY A 87 -14.08 14.58 19.74
N LYS A 88 -14.51 14.47 18.48
CA LYS A 88 -14.40 13.25 17.68
C LYS A 88 -13.58 13.49 16.40
N LEU A 89 -12.65 12.57 16.10
CA LEU A 89 -11.95 12.53 14.84
C LEU A 89 -12.95 12.44 13.68
N LYS A 90 -12.74 13.22 12.63
CA LYS A 90 -13.59 13.25 11.42
C LYS A 90 -12.83 12.86 10.16
N SER A 91 -11.64 13.36 10.01
CA SER A 91 -10.78 13.09 8.85
C SER A 91 -9.31 13.21 9.25
N GLY A 92 -8.43 12.80 8.37
CA GLY A 92 -6.99 12.97 8.53
C GLY A 92 -6.23 12.48 7.31
N LYS A 93 -5.05 13.07 7.10
CA LYS A 93 -4.11 12.67 6.07
C LYS A 93 -2.71 12.67 6.65
N PHE A 94 -1.98 11.61 6.36
CA PHE A 94 -0.62 11.41 6.84
C PHE A 94 0.28 11.09 5.66
N VAL A 95 1.43 11.75 5.58
CA VAL A 95 2.45 11.55 4.55
C VAL A 95 3.72 11.07 5.23
N ALA A 96 4.15 9.87 4.90
CA ALA A 96 5.37 9.26 5.39
C ALA A 96 6.54 9.55 4.44
N ASP A 97 7.71 9.91 4.98
CA ASP A 97 8.96 10.08 4.25
C ASP A 97 9.64 8.72 4.07
N MET A 98 9.58 8.17 2.87
CA MET A 98 10.17 6.87 2.54
C MET A 98 11.71 6.88 2.58
N ASN A 99 12.35 8.06 2.50
CA ASN A 99 13.80 8.19 2.71
C ASN A 99 14.19 7.89 4.15
N SER A 100 13.28 8.09 5.10
CA SER A 100 13.48 7.80 6.52
C SER A 100 13.34 6.32 6.90
N LEU A 101 12.90 5.45 5.95
CA LEU A 101 12.76 4.02 6.19
C LEU A 101 14.06 3.44 6.73
N THR A 102 13.99 2.78 7.88
CA THR A 102 15.13 2.16 8.53
C THR A 102 14.73 0.91 9.30
N SER A 103 15.64 -0.06 9.34
CA SER A 103 15.51 -1.25 10.18
C SER A 103 15.97 -0.93 11.60
N GLU A 104 15.26 -1.43 12.60
CA GLU A 104 15.57 -1.27 14.02
C GLU A 104 16.28 -2.51 14.60
N ASP A 105 16.02 -3.68 14.04
CA ASP A 105 16.63 -4.94 14.47
C ASP A 105 18.11 -5.02 14.11
N LEU A 106 18.57 -4.29 13.09
CA LEU A 106 19.96 -4.27 12.65
C LEU A 106 20.76 -3.06 13.14
N LYS A 107 20.21 -2.23 14.03
CA LYS A 107 20.86 -0.99 14.49
C LYS A 107 22.26 -1.17 15.12
N ASN A 108 22.59 -2.37 15.58
CA ASN A 108 23.90 -2.70 16.16
C ASN A 108 24.89 -3.27 15.13
N ASP A 109 24.47 -3.44 13.86
CA ASP A 109 25.31 -3.91 12.74
C ASP A 109 25.15 -2.94 11.57
N ALA A 110 26.01 -1.93 11.52
CA ALA A 110 25.92 -0.84 10.55
C ALA A 110 26.01 -1.34 9.10
N GLU A 111 26.82 -2.34 8.82
CA GLU A 111 26.98 -2.89 7.47
C GLU A 111 25.69 -3.56 6.99
N GLN A 112 25.09 -4.43 7.82
CA GLN A 112 23.84 -5.10 7.47
C GLN A 112 22.67 -4.11 7.41
N LEU A 113 22.66 -3.12 8.31
CA LEU A 113 21.66 -2.05 8.32
C LEU A 113 21.67 -1.26 7.00
N ASP A 114 22.84 -0.80 6.57
CA ASP A 114 23.00 -0.03 5.34
C ASP A 114 22.63 -0.87 4.11
N LYS A 115 23.04 -2.13 4.08
CA LYS A 115 22.74 -3.08 3.01
C LYS A 115 21.22 -3.31 2.90
N LEU A 116 20.54 -3.60 4.01
CA LEU A 116 19.10 -3.83 4.02
C LEU A 116 18.33 -2.55 3.66
N ASN A 117 18.66 -1.43 4.31
CA ASN A 117 17.98 -0.16 4.04
C ASN A 117 18.18 0.29 2.59
N GLY A 118 19.38 0.16 2.03
CA GLY A 118 19.67 0.45 0.63
C GLY A 118 18.84 -0.41 -0.31
N HIS A 119 18.73 -1.72 -0.03
CA HIS A 119 17.94 -2.64 -0.84
C HIS A 119 16.44 -2.33 -0.77
N LEU A 120 15.89 -2.08 0.42
CA LEU A 120 14.49 -1.69 0.59
C LEU A 120 14.15 -0.39 -0.14
N LYS A 121 15.08 0.56 -0.22
CA LYS A 121 14.88 1.85 -0.92
C LYS A 121 15.09 1.75 -2.43
N SER A 122 15.73 0.70 -2.92
CA SER A 122 16.04 0.50 -4.34
C SER A 122 14.80 0.18 -5.20
N GLY A 123 15.02 0.10 -6.53
CA GLY A 123 14.00 -0.28 -7.49
C GLY A 123 13.40 -1.67 -7.29
N ASP A 124 14.14 -2.57 -6.62
CA ASP A 124 13.66 -3.92 -6.28
C ASP A 124 12.46 -3.88 -5.32
N PHE A 125 12.41 -2.88 -4.43
CA PHE A 125 11.35 -2.74 -3.44
C PHE A 125 10.54 -1.45 -3.65
N PHE A 126 10.88 -0.39 -2.89
CA PHE A 126 10.04 0.81 -2.80
C PHE A 126 10.37 1.88 -3.83
N GLU A 127 11.52 1.78 -4.53
CA GLU A 127 11.94 2.74 -5.57
C GLU A 127 11.83 4.20 -5.06
N VAL A 128 12.45 4.45 -3.90
CA VAL A 128 12.24 5.68 -3.11
C VAL A 128 12.65 6.94 -3.86
N GLU A 129 13.64 6.87 -4.76
CA GLU A 129 14.02 8.00 -5.62
C GLU A 129 12.85 8.49 -6.46
N LYS A 130 12.00 7.58 -6.93
CA LYS A 130 10.82 7.91 -7.74
C LYS A 130 9.56 8.11 -6.90
N PHE A 131 9.45 7.39 -5.80
CA PHE A 131 8.30 7.43 -4.88
C PHE A 131 8.78 7.78 -3.47
N PRO A 132 9.19 9.05 -3.22
CA PRO A 132 9.79 9.45 -1.95
C PRO A 132 8.79 9.46 -0.78
N THR A 133 7.49 9.32 -1.06
CA THR A 133 6.44 9.35 -0.02
C THR A 133 5.47 8.18 -0.16
N ALA A 134 4.93 7.77 0.99
CA ALA A 134 3.72 6.98 1.10
C ALA A 134 2.68 7.77 1.89
N SER A 135 1.39 7.48 1.71
CA SER A 135 0.36 8.24 2.43
C SER A 135 -0.82 7.37 2.85
N TYR A 136 -1.46 7.76 3.95
CA TYR A 136 -2.75 7.23 4.35
C TYR A 136 -3.74 8.37 4.55
N GLU A 137 -4.86 8.34 3.83
CA GLU A 137 -5.91 9.34 3.89
C GLU A 137 -7.22 8.71 4.37
N ILE A 138 -7.70 9.18 5.52
CA ILE A 138 -8.92 8.65 6.14
C ILE A 138 -10.14 9.09 5.32
N THR A 139 -10.93 8.12 4.87
CA THR A 139 -12.16 8.35 4.10
C THR A 139 -13.41 8.25 4.97
N LYS A 140 -13.33 7.48 6.09
CA LYS A 140 -14.43 7.34 7.03
C LYS A 140 -13.91 7.00 8.42
N VAL A 141 -14.55 7.56 9.44
CA VAL A 141 -14.32 7.27 10.85
C VAL A 141 -15.61 6.72 11.45
N ALA A 142 -15.54 5.57 12.08
CA ALA A 142 -16.68 4.95 12.75
C ALA A 142 -16.28 4.43 14.15
N PRO A 143 -17.19 4.44 15.14
CA PRO A 143 -16.94 3.76 16.40
C PRO A 143 -16.69 2.27 16.16
N SER A 144 -15.75 1.69 16.89
CA SER A 144 -15.56 0.25 16.97
C SER A 144 -16.19 -0.24 18.28
N ALA A 145 -17.04 -1.26 18.18
CA ALA A 145 -17.66 -1.89 19.33
C ALA A 145 -16.98 -3.22 19.72
N GLU A 146 -15.95 -3.62 18.97
CA GLU A 146 -15.32 -4.93 19.13
C GLU A 146 -13.84 -4.83 19.49
N GLY A 147 -13.44 -5.62 20.49
CA GLY A 147 -12.06 -5.78 20.91
C GLY A 147 -11.49 -4.59 21.67
N ASP A 148 -10.17 -4.43 21.62
CA ASP A 148 -9.41 -3.43 22.38
C ASP A 148 -9.35 -2.04 21.71
N TYR A 149 -10.00 -1.86 20.54
CA TYR A 149 -9.96 -0.64 19.76
C TYR A 149 -11.32 0.08 19.77
N ASN A 150 -11.28 1.40 19.91
CA ASN A 150 -12.51 2.21 20.03
C ASN A 150 -13.00 2.81 18.70
N THR A 151 -12.20 2.70 17.64
CA THR A 151 -12.46 3.38 16.35
C THR A 151 -12.05 2.48 15.19
N THR A 152 -12.85 2.52 14.13
CA THR A 152 -12.49 1.98 12.81
C THR A 152 -12.20 3.15 11.87
N LEU A 153 -11.08 3.07 11.18
CA LEU A 153 -10.61 4.04 10.18
C LEU A 153 -10.61 3.36 8.80
N ASP A 154 -11.56 3.71 7.94
CA ASP A 154 -11.45 3.38 6.52
C ASP A 154 -10.61 4.45 5.86
N GLY A 155 -9.70 4.07 4.96
CA GLY A 155 -8.83 5.02 4.31
C GLY A 155 -8.20 4.48 3.03
N ASN A 156 -7.55 5.37 2.31
CA ASN A 156 -6.77 5.07 1.13
C ASN A 156 -5.29 5.05 1.49
N LEU A 157 -4.66 3.90 1.37
CA LEU A 157 -3.21 3.74 1.49
C LEU A 157 -2.58 3.84 0.12
N THR A 158 -1.61 4.74 -0.02
CA THR A 158 -0.81 4.89 -1.25
C THR A 158 0.64 4.53 -0.97
N VAL A 159 1.16 3.54 -1.69
CA VAL A 159 2.55 3.12 -1.65
C VAL A 159 3.04 2.94 -3.08
N LYS A 160 4.24 3.38 -3.40
CA LYS A 160 4.84 3.26 -4.75
C LYS A 160 3.89 3.76 -5.86
N GLY A 161 3.13 4.83 -5.58
CA GLY A 161 2.17 5.43 -6.51
C GLY A 161 0.88 4.63 -6.74
N ILE A 162 0.69 3.49 -6.06
CA ILE A 162 -0.52 2.68 -6.15
C ILE A 162 -1.35 2.90 -4.89
N THR A 163 -2.64 3.20 -5.08
CA THR A 163 -3.59 3.43 -3.99
C THR A 163 -4.54 2.25 -3.84
N LYS A 164 -4.74 1.82 -2.60
CA LYS A 164 -5.72 0.77 -2.24
C LYS A 164 -6.49 1.17 -0.99
N PRO A 165 -7.77 0.79 -0.88
CA PRO A 165 -8.54 0.96 0.34
C PRO A 165 -8.01 0.01 1.42
N VAL A 166 -7.70 0.57 2.59
CA VAL A 166 -7.25 -0.19 3.76
C VAL A 166 -8.00 0.31 4.99
N GLN A 167 -8.56 -0.62 5.76
CA GLN A 167 -9.21 -0.32 7.03
C GLN A 167 -8.26 -0.68 8.17
N PHE A 168 -8.15 0.22 9.16
CA PHE A 168 -7.49 -0.06 10.44
C PHE A 168 -8.48 0.06 11.59
N LYS A 169 -8.39 -0.82 12.58
CA LYS A 169 -8.92 -0.56 13.92
C LYS A 169 -7.89 0.29 14.67
N ALA A 170 -8.35 1.23 15.48
CA ALA A 170 -7.46 2.15 16.18
C ALA A 170 -8.01 2.53 17.56
N ASN A 171 -7.10 2.85 18.47
CA ASN A 171 -7.41 3.64 19.65
C ASN A 171 -7.18 5.10 19.31
N VAL A 172 -8.25 5.88 19.33
CA VAL A 172 -8.26 7.32 19.10
C VAL A 172 -8.63 8.02 20.40
N ALA A 173 -7.80 8.98 20.82
CA ALA A 173 -8.10 9.85 21.93
C ALA A 173 -7.92 11.31 21.54
N VAL A 174 -8.88 12.15 21.94
CA VAL A 174 -8.83 13.61 21.77
C VAL A 174 -8.90 14.20 23.15
N LYS A 175 -7.82 14.83 23.61
CA LYS A 175 -7.73 15.36 24.99
C LYS A 175 -6.71 16.50 25.06
N ASN A 176 -7.08 17.59 25.76
CA ASN A 176 -6.17 18.68 26.08
C ASN A 176 -5.45 19.32 24.87
N GLY A 177 -6.14 19.49 23.73
CA GLY A 177 -5.53 20.03 22.51
C GLY A 177 -4.59 19.05 21.78
N GLU A 178 -4.68 17.76 22.10
CA GLU A 178 -3.92 16.71 21.47
C GLU A 178 -4.84 15.63 20.92
N VAL A 179 -4.49 15.07 19.77
CA VAL A 179 -5.08 13.85 19.20
C VAL A 179 -3.99 12.78 19.18
N SER A 180 -4.30 11.61 19.74
CA SER A 180 -3.47 10.41 19.58
C SER A 180 -4.24 9.34 18.82
N ILE A 181 -3.56 8.69 17.86
CA ILE A 181 -4.09 7.57 17.09
C ILE A 181 -3.05 6.46 17.13
N LYS A 182 -3.45 5.29 17.60
CA LYS A 182 -2.64 4.08 17.53
C LYS A 182 -3.47 2.98 16.87
N THR A 183 -3.06 2.55 15.67
CA THR A 183 -3.75 1.48 14.96
C THR A 183 -3.40 0.10 15.51
N GLU A 184 -4.19 -0.89 15.19
CA GLU A 184 -3.79 -2.28 15.27
C GLU A 184 -2.56 -2.54 14.40
N PRO A 185 -1.68 -3.51 14.75
CA PRO A 185 -0.79 -4.11 13.77
C PRO A 185 -1.63 -4.84 12.73
N LYS A 186 -1.47 -4.48 11.46
CA LYS A 186 -2.27 -5.02 10.37
C LYS A 186 -1.40 -5.46 9.21
N ASP A 187 -1.64 -6.68 8.74
CA ASP A 187 -0.98 -7.20 7.55
C ASP A 187 -1.61 -6.61 6.28
N ILE A 188 -0.76 -6.10 5.42
CA ILE A 188 -1.08 -5.70 4.05
C ILE A 188 -0.26 -6.56 3.08
N LYS A 189 -0.76 -6.71 1.86
CA LYS A 189 -0.04 -7.39 0.79
C LYS A 189 0.84 -6.40 0.03
N ARG A 190 2.16 -6.56 0.11
CA ARG A 190 3.12 -5.67 -0.58
C ARG A 190 2.98 -5.74 -2.10
N GLU A 191 2.60 -6.91 -2.64
CA GLU A 191 2.43 -7.11 -4.08
C GLU A 191 1.24 -6.33 -4.65
N ASP A 192 0.20 -6.02 -3.83
CA ASP A 192 -0.90 -5.15 -4.22
C ASP A 192 -0.43 -3.71 -4.54
N PHE A 193 0.75 -3.33 -4.03
CA PHE A 193 1.41 -2.04 -4.26
C PHE A 193 2.61 -2.14 -5.21
N GLY A 194 2.72 -3.24 -5.97
CA GLY A 194 3.78 -3.40 -6.97
C GLY A 194 5.15 -3.74 -6.39
N VAL A 195 5.27 -4.08 -5.13
CA VAL A 195 6.52 -4.53 -4.51
C VAL A 195 6.62 -6.05 -4.66
N LYS A 196 7.16 -6.51 -5.79
CA LYS A 196 7.12 -7.93 -6.21
C LYS A 196 8.45 -8.67 -6.08
N PHE A 197 9.51 -8.02 -5.57
CA PHE A 197 10.81 -8.66 -5.46
C PHE A 197 10.74 -9.97 -4.67
N GLN A 198 11.39 -11.00 -5.21
CA GLN A 198 11.62 -12.28 -4.54
C GLN A 198 13.12 -12.60 -4.58
N ALA A 199 13.64 -13.07 -3.46
CA ALA A 199 15.00 -13.57 -3.42
C ALA A 199 15.12 -14.88 -4.24
N PRO A 200 16.33 -15.23 -4.76
CA PRO A 200 16.58 -16.56 -5.28
C PRO A 200 16.12 -17.66 -4.32
N ALA A 201 15.57 -18.75 -4.82
CA ALA A 201 14.91 -19.78 -4.01
C ALA A 201 15.81 -20.38 -2.90
N GLU A 202 17.10 -20.49 -3.15
CA GLU A 202 18.10 -20.92 -2.15
C GLU A 202 18.25 -19.95 -0.96
N ASN A 203 17.84 -18.71 -1.14
CA ASN A 203 17.86 -17.66 -0.12
C ASN A 203 16.55 -17.52 0.66
N GLY A 204 15.58 -18.37 0.37
CA GLY A 204 14.26 -18.38 1.02
C GLY A 204 13.20 -17.55 0.32
N VAL A 205 12.00 -17.53 0.87
CA VAL A 205 10.82 -16.85 0.30
C VAL A 205 10.48 -15.63 1.13
N ILE A 206 10.43 -14.46 0.48
CA ILE A 206 9.92 -13.23 1.10
C ILE A 206 8.41 -13.28 1.05
N LYS A 207 7.75 -13.19 2.22
CA LYS A 207 6.30 -13.20 2.30
C LYS A 207 5.68 -11.97 1.63
N ASP A 208 4.46 -12.14 1.13
CA ASP A 208 3.68 -11.02 0.60
C ASP A 208 3.16 -10.11 1.72
N GLU A 209 2.89 -10.68 2.89
CA GLU A 209 2.41 -9.94 4.05
C GLU A 209 3.52 -9.07 4.65
N VAL A 210 3.17 -7.80 4.88
CA VAL A 210 3.94 -6.83 5.68
C VAL A 210 3.01 -6.26 6.73
N THR A 211 3.38 -6.40 8.01
CA THR A 211 2.62 -5.80 9.10
C THR A 211 2.95 -4.32 9.21
N LEU A 212 1.93 -3.47 9.25
CA LEU A 212 2.02 -2.03 9.51
C LEU A 212 1.27 -1.67 10.80
N GLN A 213 1.83 -0.75 11.58
CA GLN A 213 1.16 -0.06 12.67
C GLN A 213 1.44 1.43 12.59
N ILE A 214 0.38 2.24 12.65
CA ILE A 214 0.46 3.70 12.54
C ILE A 214 0.31 4.29 13.93
N ASN A 215 1.29 5.08 14.35
CA ASN A 215 1.28 5.80 15.62
C ASN A 215 1.36 7.31 15.32
N VAL A 216 0.31 8.02 15.69
CA VAL A 216 0.14 9.46 15.43
C VAL A 216 -0.08 10.21 16.73
N LYS A 217 0.61 11.34 16.85
CA LYS A 217 0.35 12.41 17.76
C LYS A 217 0.14 13.70 16.97
N ALA A 218 -0.96 14.41 17.21
CA ALA A 218 -1.22 15.68 16.54
C ALA A 218 -1.63 16.75 17.57
N LEU A 219 -1.21 17.98 17.34
CA LEU A 219 -1.44 19.10 18.24
C LEU A 219 -2.36 20.12 17.58
N GLU A 220 -3.26 20.71 18.38
CA GLU A 220 -4.23 21.69 17.89
C GLU A 220 -3.50 22.89 17.29
N LYS A 221 -3.92 23.29 16.09
CA LYS A 221 -3.40 24.47 15.42
C LYS A 221 -4.01 25.71 16.09
N LYS A 222 -3.15 26.48 16.73
CA LYS A 222 -3.51 27.76 17.34
C LYS A 222 -3.66 28.86 16.30
#